data_446a542511424e38bef4ca3dc1cddbec
#
_entry.id   446a542511424e38bef4ca3dc1cddbec
#
_cell.length_a   1.000
_cell.length_b   1.000
_cell.length_c   1.000
_cell.angle_alpha   90.00
_cell.angle_beta   90.00
_cell.angle_gamma   90.00
#
_symmetry.space_group_name_H-M   'P 1'
#
loop_
_entity.id
_entity.type
_entity.pdbx_description
1 polymer ?
#
loop_
_entity_poly.entity_id
_entity_poly.type
_entity_poly.pdbx_seq_one_letter_code
_entity_poly.pdbx_strand_id
1 'polypeptide(L)'
;MNTLLKNVDLETSYAEAEDNFKQRNPKSAAMHVSASKVMPGGNTRTVLHYAPYPLTFSKGEGAYLHDADGHKLVDFLGEYTAGIYGHNNPIIQSAIETAVRDGIVLGGPNM
;
A
#
# COMPACT_ATOMS: atom_id res chain seq x y z
N MET A 1 29.67 -21.67 11.31
CA MET A 1 29.53 -20.26 11.70
C MET A 1 28.33 -20.17 12.62
N ASN A 2 28.60 -20.07 13.92
CA ASN A 2 27.55 -20.17 14.94
C ASN A 2 26.94 -18.77 15.11
N THR A 3 25.84 -18.51 14.40
CA THR A 3 25.06 -17.29 14.63
C THR A 3 24.30 -17.51 15.93
N LEU A 4 24.93 -17.12 17.05
CA LEU A 4 24.24 -17.01 18.33
C LEU A 4 23.02 -16.14 18.11
N LEU A 5 21.83 -16.72 18.20
CA LEU A 5 20.59 -15.98 18.29
C LEU A 5 20.74 -15.03 19.48
N LYS A 6 20.95 -13.76 19.18
CA LYS A 6 21.02 -12.71 20.20
C LYS A 6 19.64 -12.68 20.84
N ASN A 7 19.58 -13.07 22.10
CA ASN A 7 18.34 -13.00 22.89
C ASN A 7 18.10 -11.51 23.18
N VAL A 8 17.47 -10.81 22.21
CA VAL A 8 17.16 -9.39 22.30
C VAL A 8 15.76 -9.30 22.90
N ASP A 9 15.55 -8.40 23.85
CA ASP A 9 14.23 -8.17 24.41
C ASP A 9 13.29 -7.56 23.35
N LEU A 10 11.98 -7.68 23.57
CA LEU A 10 10.95 -7.28 22.62
C LEU A 10 11.00 -5.77 22.31
N GLU A 11 11.24 -4.95 23.31
CA GLU A 11 11.27 -3.48 23.17
C GLU A 11 12.41 -3.05 22.26
N THR A 12 13.61 -3.59 22.49
CA THR A 12 14.79 -3.33 21.65
C THR A 12 14.55 -3.79 20.21
N SER A 13 13.99 -5.00 20.03
CA SER A 13 13.70 -5.53 18.69
C SER A 13 12.66 -4.70 17.94
N TYR A 14 11.64 -4.24 18.65
CA TYR A 14 10.61 -3.37 18.08
C TYR A 14 11.18 -2.01 17.68
N ALA A 15 11.96 -1.37 18.56
CA ALA A 15 12.58 -0.09 18.26
C ALA A 15 13.53 -0.16 17.06
N GLU A 16 14.37 -1.21 16.97
CA GLU A 16 15.23 -1.44 15.82
C GLU A 16 14.42 -1.64 14.51
N ALA A 17 13.33 -2.39 14.57
CA ALA A 17 12.47 -2.62 13.41
C ALA A 17 11.78 -1.33 12.95
N GLU A 18 11.28 -0.53 13.89
CA GLU A 18 10.63 0.76 13.61
C GLU A 18 11.62 1.76 13.01
N ASP A 19 12.82 1.85 13.55
CA ASP A 19 13.87 2.72 13.04
C ASP A 19 14.30 2.31 11.62
N ASN A 20 14.48 1.03 11.38
CA ASN A 20 14.76 0.50 10.05
C ASN A 20 13.65 0.84 9.05
N PHE A 21 12.38 0.70 9.47
CA PHE A 21 11.23 1.07 8.63
C PHE A 21 11.26 2.55 8.27
N LYS A 22 11.46 3.44 9.25
CA LYS A 22 11.54 4.90 9.04
C LYS A 22 12.68 5.29 8.11
N GLN A 23 13.86 4.70 8.28
CA GLN A 23 15.03 4.97 7.44
C GLN A 23 14.81 4.56 5.99
N ARG A 24 14.09 3.48 5.75
CA ARG A 24 13.85 2.95 4.40
C ARG A 24 12.70 3.63 3.67
N ASN A 25 11.79 4.31 4.38
CA ASN A 25 10.54 4.83 3.83
C ASN A 25 10.33 6.35 4.06
N PRO A 26 11.35 7.21 3.78
CA PRO A 26 11.26 8.64 4.06
C PRO A 26 10.22 9.37 3.19
N LYS A 27 9.96 8.90 1.95
CA LYS A 27 8.95 9.52 1.08
C LYS A 27 7.54 9.18 1.56
N SER A 28 7.30 7.94 1.95
CA SER A 28 6.03 7.53 2.56
C SER A 28 5.74 8.34 3.83
N ALA A 29 6.76 8.59 4.67
CA ALA A 29 6.64 9.48 5.84
C ALA A 29 6.21 10.89 5.45
N ALA A 30 6.88 11.50 4.48
CA ALA A 30 6.56 12.86 4.02
C ALA A 30 5.15 12.96 3.42
N MET A 31 4.74 11.96 2.66
CA MET A 31 3.39 11.87 2.09
C MET A 31 2.32 11.72 3.19
N HIS A 32 2.57 10.90 4.20
CA HIS A 32 1.67 10.76 5.35
C HIS A 32 1.50 12.08 6.12
N VAL A 33 2.58 12.81 6.38
CA VAL A 33 2.54 14.15 7.01
C VAL A 33 1.72 15.12 6.18
N SER A 34 1.87 15.10 4.85
CA SER A 34 1.10 15.96 3.95
C SER A 34 -0.39 15.58 3.94
N ALA A 35 -0.69 14.28 3.83
CA ALA A 35 -2.05 13.76 3.82
C ALA A 35 -2.79 14.05 5.14
N SER A 36 -2.12 13.98 6.27
CA SER A 36 -2.69 14.25 7.59
C SER A 36 -3.18 15.69 7.78
N LYS A 37 -2.75 16.62 6.93
CA LYS A 37 -3.22 18.01 6.95
C LYS A 37 -4.62 18.19 6.33
N VAL A 38 -5.03 17.27 5.47
CA VAL A 38 -6.25 17.38 4.67
C VAL A 38 -7.20 16.18 4.82
N MET A 39 -6.71 15.08 5.40
CA MET A 39 -7.50 13.87 5.64
C MET A 39 -7.32 13.40 7.09
N PRO A 40 -8.40 13.06 7.80
CA PRO A 40 -8.30 12.49 9.14
C PRO A 40 -7.40 11.25 9.16
N GLY A 41 -6.32 11.30 10.00
CA GLY A 41 -5.35 10.20 10.09
C GLY A 41 -4.48 10.00 8.86
N GLY A 42 -4.53 10.90 7.86
CA GLY A 42 -3.75 10.80 6.63
C GLY A 42 -4.13 9.64 5.72
N ASN A 43 -5.32 9.05 5.90
CA ASN A 43 -5.79 7.88 5.17
C ASN A 43 -7.23 8.02 4.70
N THR A 44 -7.56 7.34 3.61
CA THR A 44 -8.92 7.25 3.08
C THR A 44 -9.78 6.22 3.83
N ARG A 45 -9.14 5.25 4.51
CA ARG A 45 -9.82 4.17 5.27
C ARG A 45 -8.98 3.79 6.48
N THR A 46 -9.63 3.64 7.65
CA THR A 46 -8.97 3.29 8.92
C THR A 46 -8.21 1.96 8.86
N VAL A 47 -8.71 0.98 8.11
CA VAL A 47 -8.07 -0.33 7.94
C VAL A 47 -6.68 -0.26 7.28
N LEU A 48 -6.39 0.84 6.57
CA LEU A 48 -5.10 1.05 5.93
C LEU A 48 -4.07 1.73 6.84
N HIS A 49 -4.48 2.11 8.05
CA HIS A 49 -3.57 2.76 8.99
C HIS A 49 -2.82 1.74 9.84
N TYR A 50 -1.51 1.88 9.90
CA TYR A 50 -0.61 1.17 10.82
C TYR A 50 0.57 2.07 11.22
N ALA A 51 1.10 1.82 12.42
CA ALA A 51 2.24 2.57 12.94
C ALA A 51 3.56 2.11 12.30
N PRO A 52 4.54 3.00 12.16
CA PRO A 52 4.51 4.43 12.47
C PRO A 52 3.74 5.27 11.45
N TYR A 53 3.61 4.80 10.22
CA TYR A 53 2.79 5.33 9.11
C TYR A 53 2.70 4.28 8.00
N PRO A 54 1.61 4.29 7.20
CA PRO A 54 1.48 3.35 6.09
C PRO A 54 2.43 3.68 4.93
N LEU A 55 2.85 2.63 4.21
CA LEU A 55 3.54 2.79 2.93
C LEU A 55 2.61 3.45 1.91
N THR A 56 3.18 4.33 1.10
CA THR A 56 2.48 4.90 -0.06
C THR A 56 2.91 4.16 -1.30
N PHE A 57 1.95 3.59 -2.03
CA PHE A 57 2.21 2.85 -3.26
C PHE A 57 2.07 3.75 -4.48
N SER A 58 2.98 3.59 -5.45
CA SER A 58 3.01 4.32 -6.71
C SER A 58 2.34 3.55 -7.85
N LYS A 59 2.44 2.21 -7.84
CA LYS A 59 1.78 1.32 -8.81
C LYS A 59 1.68 -0.12 -8.30
N GLY A 60 0.78 -0.87 -8.93
CA GLY A 60 0.71 -2.32 -8.83
C GLY A 60 0.95 -2.99 -10.18
N GLU A 61 1.54 -4.19 -10.20
CA GLU A 61 1.82 -4.95 -11.41
C GLU A 61 1.82 -6.46 -11.11
N GLY A 62 0.83 -7.19 -11.62
CA GLY A 62 0.65 -8.60 -11.32
C GLY A 62 0.50 -8.84 -9.82
N ALA A 63 1.43 -9.56 -9.21
CA ALA A 63 1.47 -9.83 -7.77
C ALA A 63 2.37 -8.85 -6.99
N TYR A 64 2.79 -7.75 -7.58
CA TYR A 64 3.75 -6.83 -6.98
C TYR A 64 3.19 -5.44 -6.79
N LEU A 65 3.61 -4.80 -5.70
CA LEU A 65 3.43 -3.39 -5.41
C LEU A 65 4.77 -2.65 -5.48
N HIS A 66 4.74 -1.43 -5.95
CA HIS A 66 5.89 -0.53 -5.93
C HIS A 66 5.55 0.66 -5.04
N ASP A 67 6.37 0.89 -4.02
CA ASP A 67 6.16 2.01 -3.12
C ASP A 67 6.79 3.32 -3.63
N ALA A 68 6.52 4.41 -2.92
CA ALA A 68 7.05 5.74 -3.25
C ALA A 68 8.56 5.84 -3.02
N ASP A 69 9.12 4.97 -2.18
CA ASP A 69 10.52 4.92 -1.83
C ASP A 69 11.36 4.10 -2.81
N GLY A 70 10.69 3.35 -3.72
CA GLY A 70 11.31 2.62 -4.82
C GLY A 70 11.49 1.13 -4.56
N HIS A 71 10.87 0.60 -3.51
CA HIS A 71 10.90 -0.83 -3.24
C HIS A 71 9.85 -1.56 -4.08
N LYS A 72 10.19 -2.79 -4.49
CA LYS A 72 9.26 -3.75 -5.09
C LYS A 72 8.90 -4.80 -4.05
N LEU A 73 7.62 -4.91 -3.73
CA LEU A 73 7.08 -5.79 -2.70
C LEU A 73 6.14 -6.82 -3.32
N VAL A 74 6.15 -8.04 -2.78
CA VAL A 74 5.12 -9.04 -3.12
C VAL A 74 3.87 -8.71 -2.33
N ASP A 75 2.73 -8.61 -3.01
CA ASP A 75 1.45 -8.33 -2.37
C ASP A 75 0.78 -9.61 -1.88
N PHE A 76 0.94 -9.89 -0.58
CA PHE A 76 0.23 -10.97 0.09
C PHE A 76 -1.13 -10.56 0.67
N LEU A 77 -1.45 -9.26 0.66
CA LEU A 77 -2.72 -8.77 1.17
C LEU A 77 -3.84 -8.85 0.13
N GLY A 78 -3.51 -8.55 -1.15
CA GLY A 78 -4.45 -8.57 -2.27
C GLY A 78 -5.70 -7.74 -2.05
N GLU A 79 -5.59 -6.65 -1.27
CA GLU A 79 -6.72 -5.78 -0.88
C GLU A 79 -7.93 -6.60 -0.35
N TYR A 80 -7.64 -7.55 0.54
CA TYR A 80 -8.67 -8.44 1.14
C TYR A 80 -9.51 -9.18 0.10
N THR A 81 -8.86 -9.73 -0.94
CA THR A 81 -9.43 -10.45 -2.09
C THR A 81 -9.94 -9.59 -3.26
N ALA A 82 -10.02 -8.26 -3.14
CA ALA A 82 -10.37 -7.40 -4.28
C ALA A 82 -9.32 -7.48 -5.41
N GLY A 83 -8.07 -7.76 -5.06
CA GLY A 83 -6.96 -7.95 -6.00
C GLY A 83 -6.75 -9.36 -6.53
N ILE A 84 -7.75 -10.24 -6.47
CA ILE A 84 -7.62 -11.68 -6.82
C ILE A 84 -7.12 -11.94 -8.26
N TYR A 85 -7.36 -11.01 -9.18
CA TYR A 85 -6.87 -11.09 -10.56
C TYR A 85 -5.49 -10.44 -10.74
N GLY A 86 -4.86 -10.02 -9.65
CA GLY A 86 -3.62 -9.25 -9.66
C GLY A 86 -3.83 -7.79 -10.02
N HIS A 87 -2.77 -7.01 -9.79
CA HIS A 87 -2.76 -5.61 -10.16
C HIS A 87 -2.65 -5.45 -11.67
N ASN A 88 -3.38 -4.50 -12.23
CA ASN A 88 -3.25 -4.12 -13.63
C ASN A 88 -3.58 -5.25 -14.63
N ASN A 89 -4.61 -6.07 -14.33
CA ASN A 89 -5.08 -7.09 -15.26
C ASN A 89 -5.64 -6.43 -16.53
N PRO A 90 -5.15 -6.78 -17.74
CA PRO A 90 -5.50 -6.07 -18.97
C PRO A 90 -6.97 -6.21 -19.36
N ILE A 91 -7.63 -7.32 -19.01
CA ILE A 91 -9.06 -7.52 -19.30
C ILE A 91 -9.90 -6.57 -18.43
N ILE A 92 -9.58 -6.48 -17.13
CA ILE A 92 -10.27 -5.59 -16.19
C ILE A 92 -10.00 -4.13 -16.57
N GLN A 93 -8.76 -3.79 -16.89
CA GLN A 93 -8.39 -2.45 -17.32
C GLN A 93 -9.18 -2.02 -18.54
N SER A 94 -9.26 -2.85 -19.57
CA SER A 94 -10.03 -2.57 -20.77
C SER A 94 -11.53 -2.38 -20.50
N ALA A 95 -12.10 -3.18 -19.60
CA ALA A 95 -13.50 -3.04 -19.20
C ALA A 95 -13.76 -1.70 -18.46
N ILE A 96 -12.85 -1.31 -17.56
CA ILE A 96 -12.92 -0.03 -16.84
C ILE A 96 -12.78 1.15 -17.82
N GLU A 97 -11.82 1.11 -18.74
CA GLU A 97 -11.61 2.15 -19.75
C GLU A 97 -12.86 2.32 -20.64
N THR A 98 -13.51 1.22 -21.02
CA THR A 98 -14.76 1.25 -21.77
C THR A 98 -15.87 1.89 -20.95
N ALA A 99 -16.08 1.44 -19.71
CA ALA A 99 -17.11 2.00 -18.84
C ALA A 99 -16.93 3.50 -18.58
N VAL A 100 -15.69 3.96 -18.38
CA VAL A 100 -15.37 5.39 -18.20
C VAL A 100 -15.68 6.19 -19.47
N ARG A 101 -15.39 5.63 -20.65
CA ARG A 101 -15.67 6.27 -21.94
C ARG A 101 -17.17 6.40 -22.18
N ASP A 102 -17.95 5.39 -21.83
CA ASP A 102 -19.39 5.34 -22.05
C ASP A 102 -20.17 6.14 -20.97
N GLY A 103 -19.52 6.50 -19.89
CA GLY A 103 -20.06 7.24 -18.75
C GLY A 103 -20.36 6.34 -17.55
N ILE A 104 -19.91 6.78 -16.38
CA ILE A 104 -20.00 6.03 -15.11
C ILE A 104 -21.14 6.51 -14.19
N VAL A 105 -21.81 7.64 -14.52
CA VAL A 105 -22.89 8.23 -13.71
C VAL A 105 -24.11 8.41 -14.60
N LEU A 106 -24.82 7.32 -14.91
CA LEU A 106 -25.92 7.31 -15.87
C LEU A 106 -27.29 7.48 -15.21
N GLY A 107 -27.40 7.47 -13.89
CA GLY A 107 -28.67 7.61 -13.17
C GLY A 107 -29.64 6.43 -13.34
N GLY A 108 -29.18 5.31 -13.91
CA GLY A 108 -29.94 4.08 -14.10
C GLY A 108 -29.05 2.88 -14.36
N PRO A 109 -29.60 1.67 -14.52
CA PRO A 109 -28.82 0.49 -14.90
C PRO A 109 -28.10 0.73 -16.25
N ASN A 110 -26.86 0.29 -16.35
CA ASN A 110 -26.09 0.28 -17.59
C ASN A 110 -25.96 -1.15 -18.16
N MET A 111 -25.55 -1.25 -19.39
CA MET A 111 -25.28 -2.54 -20.04
C MET A 111 -23.93 -3.10 -19.64
#